data_3a12057c6aeed7f3e3971cc4fd5d45d7
#
_entry.id   3a12057c6aeed7f3e3971cc4fd5d45d7
#
_cell.length_a   1.000
_cell.length_b   1.000
_cell.length_c   1.000
_cell.angle_alpha   90.00
_cell.angle_beta   90.00
_cell.angle_gamma   90.00
#
_symmetry.space_group_name_H-M   'P 1'
#
loop_
_entity.id
_entity.type
_entity.pdbx_description
1 polymer ?
#
loop_
_entity_poly.entity_id
_entity_poly.type
_entity_poly.pdbx_seq_one_letter_code
_entity_poly.pdbx_strand_id
1 'polypeptide(L)'
;MRCADDAPSSDRGPGGGRYGARGARILGTGSFLPGLPVTNDEVIAAMGGDRTTSEWIEAHTGIRSRHWAPSGMATSDLAAEAALRALEAAGVCASDLGHILLCSTTADWTSPAAANRVQELIGASCPAEDKQVACASWLFGLDHAARLCATGTDPVLVLGADIKSRFVALDDHRLRPVFADGAGAVVLGKGADDDQGLLTVRLVSDGSRAMNLYTPAGGSQLPASERTVADGLHFVHMAVSGREIKQHAIEIMAGSIRWVLDEVGWGIEEVDHFVAHQANLAILKGLTEELGVGVERWPITIDHTGNTVAATLPCTLDEVMRDGRVGPGDRIIMTTAGAGYSGGAAAYVVPS
;
A
#
# COMPACT_ATOMS: atom_id res chain seq x y z
N MET A 1 30.83 -6.35 -15.89
CA MET A 1 30.78 -6.35 -17.35
C MET A 1 29.62 -5.42 -17.72
N ARG A 2 29.88 -4.16 -18.06
CA ARG A 2 28.85 -3.22 -18.51
C ARG A 2 28.63 -3.47 -19.99
N CYS A 3 27.40 -3.76 -20.40
CA CYS A 3 27.06 -3.80 -21.82
C CYS A 3 27.24 -2.39 -22.37
N ALA A 4 27.96 -2.29 -23.51
CA ALA A 4 28.22 -1.04 -24.18
C ALA A 4 26.92 -0.47 -24.79
N ASP A 5 26.82 0.84 -24.69
CA ASP A 5 26.05 1.84 -25.42
C ASP A 5 25.10 1.32 -26.53
N ASP A 6 23.87 0.94 -26.13
CA ASP A 6 22.71 1.09 -26.99
C ASP A 6 21.75 2.07 -26.28
N ALA A 7 21.66 3.28 -26.82
CA ALA A 7 20.66 4.24 -26.40
C ALA A 7 19.28 3.61 -26.57
N PRO A 8 18.41 3.55 -25.52
CA PRO A 8 17.10 2.99 -25.68
C PRO A 8 16.32 3.84 -26.68
N SER A 9 15.83 3.20 -27.74
CA SER A 9 14.88 3.81 -28.67
C SER A 9 13.70 4.36 -27.85
N SER A 10 13.32 5.60 -28.08
CA SER A 10 12.33 6.40 -27.38
C SER A 10 10.88 5.86 -27.42
N ASP A 11 10.68 4.60 -27.79
CA ASP A 11 9.38 3.98 -28.03
C ASP A 11 9.08 2.75 -27.12
N ARG A 12 9.97 2.45 -26.20
CA ARG A 12 9.70 1.47 -25.13
C ARG A 12 9.82 2.20 -23.79
N GLY A 13 8.68 2.56 -23.22
CA GLY A 13 8.65 2.92 -21.80
C GLY A 13 9.32 1.82 -20.97
N PRO A 14 9.86 2.11 -19.77
CA PRO A 14 10.69 1.20 -18.99
C PRO A 14 9.97 -0.13 -18.80
N GLY A 15 10.49 -1.18 -19.46
CA GLY A 15 10.26 -2.59 -19.16
C GLY A 15 8.81 -3.11 -19.12
N GLY A 16 7.93 -2.68 -20.02
CA GLY A 16 6.56 -3.18 -20.08
C GLY A 16 6.44 -4.53 -20.82
N GLY A 17 6.70 -5.64 -20.13
CA GLY A 17 6.13 -6.92 -20.55
C GLY A 17 4.62 -6.93 -20.31
N ARG A 18 3.83 -7.65 -21.12
CA ARG A 18 2.42 -7.91 -20.80
C ARG A 18 2.37 -8.68 -19.48
N TYR A 19 2.15 -7.96 -18.38
CA TYR A 19 2.08 -8.50 -17.04
C TYR A 19 0.60 -8.64 -16.67
N GLY A 20 0.13 -9.85 -16.45
CA GLY A 20 -1.17 -10.04 -15.86
C GLY A 20 -1.61 -11.49 -15.91
N ALA A 21 -1.70 -12.11 -14.75
CA ALA A 21 -2.60 -13.22 -14.56
C ALA A 21 -4.01 -12.62 -14.57
N ARG A 22 -4.73 -12.74 -15.68
CA ARG A 22 -6.11 -12.29 -15.83
C ARG A 22 -7.06 -13.19 -15.04
N GLY A 23 -8.20 -12.61 -14.64
CA GLY A 23 -9.31 -13.37 -14.08
C GLY A 23 -9.18 -13.71 -12.59
N ALA A 24 -8.13 -13.28 -11.89
CA ALA A 24 -8.09 -13.41 -10.44
C ALA A 24 -9.12 -12.47 -9.80
N ARG A 25 -9.94 -12.99 -8.87
CA ARG A 25 -11.02 -12.22 -8.23
C ARG A 25 -10.79 -12.08 -6.73
N ILE A 26 -11.20 -10.95 -6.19
CA ILE A 26 -11.28 -10.72 -4.75
C ILE A 26 -12.51 -11.47 -4.23
N LEU A 27 -12.28 -12.41 -3.31
CA LEU A 27 -13.33 -13.22 -2.66
C LEU A 27 -13.85 -12.53 -1.40
N GLY A 28 -12.98 -11.76 -0.72
CA GLY A 28 -13.33 -11.03 0.49
C GLY A 28 -12.24 -10.05 0.85
N THR A 29 -12.63 -9.01 1.59
CA THR A 29 -11.75 -7.94 2.07
C THR A 29 -11.86 -7.80 3.58
N GLY A 30 -10.86 -7.25 4.22
CA GLY A 30 -10.86 -6.96 5.65
C GLY A 30 -9.82 -5.90 6.00
N SER A 31 -10.12 -5.08 6.98
CA SER A 31 -9.17 -4.08 7.49
C SER A 31 -9.20 -4.01 9.01
N PHE A 32 -8.10 -3.54 9.60
CA PHE A 32 -7.97 -3.33 11.03
C PHE A 32 -7.15 -2.08 11.32
N LEU A 33 -7.75 -1.17 12.08
CA LEU A 33 -7.10 0.01 12.63
C LEU A 33 -6.97 -0.16 14.15
N PRO A 34 -5.73 -0.13 14.72
CA PRO A 34 -5.50 -0.47 16.12
C PRO A 34 -5.89 0.68 17.05
N GLY A 35 -6.33 0.33 18.26
CA GLY A 35 -6.59 1.29 19.33
C GLY A 35 -7.71 2.27 19.03
N LEU A 36 -7.70 3.40 19.75
CA LEU A 36 -8.61 4.52 19.51
C LEU A 36 -7.98 5.50 18.50
N PRO A 37 -8.81 6.28 17.78
CA PRO A 37 -8.29 7.37 16.94
C PRO A 37 -7.45 8.35 17.76
N VAL A 38 -6.28 8.70 17.25
CA VAL A 38 -5.38 9.72 17.79
C VAL A 38 -5.57 11.00 17.01
N THR A 39 -5.97 12.07 17.69
CA THR A 39 -6.25 13.39 17.09
C THR A 39 -4.97 14.15 16.74
N ASN A 40 -5.08 15.21 15.93
CA ASN A 40 -3.96 16.08 15.64
C ASN A 40 -3.41 16.75 16.92
N ASP A 41 -4.28 17.14 17.86
CA ASP A 41 -3.87 17.76 19.12
C ASP A 41 -3.04 16.80 19.99
N GLU A 42 -3.43 15.53 20.06
CA GLU A 42 -2.65 14.50 20.75
C GLU A 42 -1.28 14.25 20.09
N VAL A 43 -1.22 14.27 18.75
CA VAL A 43 0.06 14.18 18.01
C VAL A 43 0.95 15.38 18.34
N ILE A 44 0.40 16.59 18.31
CA ILE A 44 1.11 17.84 18.62
C ILE A 44 1.64 17.79 20.06
N ALA A 45 0.82 17.37 21.01
CA ALA A 45 1.23 17.23 22.40
C ALA A 45 2.38 16.24 22.56
N ALA A 46 2.33 15.08 21.86
CA ALA A 46 3.40 14.09 21.86
C ALA A 46 4.72 14.59 21.23
N MET A 47 4.64 15.58 20.31
CA MET A 47 5.78 16.22 19.67
C MET A 47 6.40 17.36 20.47
N GLY A 48 5.85 17.74 21.63
CA GLY A 48 6.32 18.85 22.45
C GLY A 48 5.63 20.21 22.21
N GLY A 49 4.61 20.27 21.35
CA GLY A 49 3.51 21.22 21.42
C GLY A 49 3.62 22.60 20.75
N ASP A 50 4.72 23.00 20.06
CA ASP A 50 4.89 24.44 19.74
C ASP A 50 5.16 24.79 18.24
N ARG A 51 5.23 23.82 17.34
CA ARG A 51 5.68 24.07 15.94
C ARG A 51 4.61 23.89 14.87
N THR A 52 3.43 23.41 15.20
CA THR A 52 2.33 23.18 14.26
C THR A 52 0.98 23.25 14.96
N THR A 53 -0.10 23.35 14.21
CA THR A 53 -1.48 23.33 14.73
C THR A 53 -2.30 22.23 14.05
N SER A 54 -3.40 21.85 14.68
CA SER A 54 -4.35 20.88 14.15
C SER A 54 -4.86 21.28 12.76
N GLU A 55 -5.21 22.56 12.60
CA GLU A 55 -5.68 23.14 11.33
C GLU A 55 -4.59 23.10 10.25
N TRP A 56 -3.32 23.33 10.64
CA TRP A 56 -2.20 23.27 9.70
C TRP A 56 -2.00 21.84 9.19
N ILE A 57 -2.04 20.83 10.08
CA ILE A 57 -1.90 19.41 9.71
C ILE A 57 -3.04 19.04 8.75
N GLU A 58 -4.30 19.33 9.10
CA GLU A 58 -5.46 19.02 8.27
C GLU A 58 -5.37 19.71 6.90
N ALA A 59 -5.07 21.02 6.87
CA ALA A 59 -4.98 21.78 5.62
C ALA A 59 -3.90 21.25 4.67
N HIS A 60 -2.75 20.76 5.19
CA HIS A 60 -1.61 20.33 4.39
C HIS A 60 -1.59 18.83 4.08
N THR A 61 -2.24 18.00 4.88
CA THR A 61 -2.21 16.54 4.75
C THR A 61 -3.58 15.93 4.47
N GLY A 62 -4.66 16.61 4.86
CA GLY A 62 -6.02 16.09 4.88
C GLY A 62 -6.32 15.21 6.10
N ILE A 63 -5.35 15.01 7.02
CA ILE A 63 -5.48 14.09 8.15
C ILE A 63 -6.09 14.82 9.35
N ARG A 64 -7.19 14.30 9.89
CA ARG A 64 -7.84 14.74 11.12
C ARG A 64 -7.49 13.83 12.30
N SER A 65 -7.41 12.52 12.03
CA SER A 65 -7.00 11.52 13.02
C SER A 65 -6.21 10.39 12.35
N ARG A 66 -5.59 9.57 13.15
CA ARG A 66 -4.89 8.35 12.74
C ARG A 66 -4.96 7.33 13.87
N HIS A 67 -4.48 6.11 13.60
CA HIS A 67 -4.39 5.09 14.62
C HIS A 67 -2.92 4.74 14.89
N TRP A 68 -2.59 4.51 16.15
CA TRP A 68 -1.29 4.03 16.60
C TRP A 68 -1.46 2.76 17.41
N ALA A 69 -0.66 1.75 17.09
CA ALA A 69 -0.68 0.47 17.75
C ALA A 69 -0.25 0.60 19.22
N PRO A 70 -1.03 0.04 20.17
CA PRO A 70 -0.64 0.01 21.57
C PRO A 70 0.68 -0.73 21.77
N SER A 71 1.35 -0.42 22.91
CA SER A 71 2.57 -1.15 23.30
C SER A 71 2.30 -2.65 23.37
N GLY A 72 3.24 -3.46 22.84
CA GLY A 72 3.14 -4.91 22.82
C GLY A 72 2.45 -5.51 21.60
N MET A 73 1.72 -4.73 20.79
CA MET A 73 1.15 -5.19 19.52
C MET A 73 2.21 -5.13 18.42
N ALA A 74 2.33 -6.17 17.61
CA ALA A 74 3.25 -6.28 16.48
C ALA A 74 2.51 -6.13 15.13
N THR A 75 3.26 -5.99 14.05
CA THR A 75 2.69 -5.90 12.70
C THR A 75 1.92 -7.17 12.32
N SER A 76 2.41 -8.34 12.74
CA SER A 76 1.71 -9.61 12.55
C SER A 76 0.37 -9.68 13.26
N ASP A 77 0.23 -9.05 14.44
CA ASP A 77 -1.05 -9.01 15.17
C ASP A 77 -2.09 -8.19 14.39
N LEU A 78 -1.69 -7.01 13.86
CA LEU A 78 -2.57 -6.20 13.01
C LEU A 78 -2.98 -6.97 11.74
N ALA A 79 -2.00 -7.61 11.10
CA ALA A 79 -2.21 -8.38 9.89
C ALA A 79 -3.17 -9.56 10.12
N ALA A 80 -3.04 -10.26 11.25
CA ALA A 80 -3.93 -11.37 11.61
C ALA A 80 -5.37 -10.93 11.80
N GLU A 81 -5.63 -9.79 12.45
CA GLU A 81 -6.97 -9.22 12.61
C GLU A 81 -7.62 -8.88 11.26
N ALA A 82 -6.87 -8.24 10.35
CA ALA A 82 -7.36 -7.95 9.00
C ALA A 82 -7.58 -9.25 8.19
N ALA A 83 -6.68 -10.23 8.33
CA ALA A 83 -6.79 -11.54 7.69
C ALA A 83 -8.07 -12.27 8.08
N LEU A 84 -8.37 -12.37 9.37
CA LEU A 84 -9.58 -13.06 9.87
C LEU A 84 -10.86 -12.42 9.32
N ARG A 85 -10.91 -11.10 9.23
CA ARG A 85 -12.06 -10.39 8.63
C ARG A 85 -12.19 -10.64 7.13
N ALA A 86 -11.07 -10.67 6.41
CA ALA A 86 -11.07 -10.96 4.97
C ALA A 86 -11.47 -12.41 4.69
N LEU A 87 -11.04 -13.36 5.52
CA LEU A 87 -11.42 -14.78 5.44
C LEU A 87 -12.90 -14.97 5.73
N GLU A 88 -13.42 -14.31 6.77
CA GLU A 88 -14.86 -14.32 7.10
C GLU A 88 -15.69 -13.78 5.93
N ALA A 89 -15.30 -12.62 5.38
CA ALA A 89 -15.97 -12.01 4.23
C ALA A 89 -15.92 -12.89 2.97
N ALA A 90 -14.82 -13.62 2.78
CA ALA A 90 -14.63 -14.56 1.66
C ALA A 90 -15.38 -15.89 1.86
N GLY A 91 -15.79 -16.25 3.07
CA GLY A 91 -16.29 -17.58 3.40
C GLY A 91 -15.24 -18.68 3.25
N VAL A 92 -13.94 -18.35 3.42
CA VAL A 92 -12.80 -19.25 3.25
C VAL A 92 -12.19 -19.60 4.61
N CYS A 93 -11.94 -20.87 4.86
CA CYS A 93 -11.20 -21.29 6.06
C CYS A 93 -9.70 -21.04 5.89
N ALA A 94 -9.02 -20.66 6.96
CA ALA A 94 -7.57 -20.44 6.92
C ALA A 94 -6.79 -21.69 6.50
N SER A 95 -7.31 -22.89 6.80
CA SER A 95 -6.74 -24.18 6.36
C SER A 95 -6.76 -24.40 4.85
N ASP A 96 -7.65 -23.70 4.14
CA ASP A 96 -7.84 -23.87 2.69
C ASP A 96 -6.98 -22.90 1.88
N LEU A 97 -6.26 -21.99 2.54
CA LEU A 97 -5.34 -21.08 1.88
C LEU A 97 -4.19 -21.83 1.22
N GLY A 98 -3.90 -21.47 -0.04
CA GLY A 98 -2.75 -21.96 -0.79
C GLY A 98 -1.47 -21.17 -0.50
N HIS A 99 -1.57 -19.88 -0.11
CA HIS A 99 -0.41 -19.02 0.15
C HIS A 99 -0.78 -17.77 0.96
N ILE A 100 0.20 -17.23 1.73
CA ILE A 100 0.08 -15.97 2.45
C ILE A 100 1.22 -15.03 2.02
N LEU A 101 0.86 -13.81 1.60
CA LEU A 101 1.77 -12.71 1.27
C LEU A 101 1.56 -11.57 2.25
N LEU A 102 2.54 -11.30 3.12
CA LEU A 102 2.54 -10.13 4.00
C LEU A 102 3.38 -9.02 3.38
N CYS A 103 2.74 -7.93 3.00
CA CYS A 103 3.33 -6.74 2.43
C CYS A 103 3.56 -5.70 3.54
N SER A 104 4.82 -5.46 3.92
CA SER A 104 5.16 -4.61 5.07
C SER A 104 6.52 -3.94 4.93
N THR A 105 6.69 -2.78 5.58
CA THR A 105 7.99 -2.12 5.81
C THR A 105 8.43 -2.20 7.27
N THR A 106 7.59 -2.76 8.13
CA THR A 106 7.76 -2.79 9.57
C THR A 106 7.47 -4.19 10.12
N ALA A 107 8.01 -5.22 9.44
CA ALA A 107 7.93 -6.59 9.92
C ALA A 107 8.38 -6.70 11.39
N ASP A 108 7.87 -7.68 12.14
CA ASP A 108 8.11 -7.87 13.58
C ASP A 108 9.61 -7.97 13.89
N TRP A 109 10.36 -8.58 12.99
CA TRP A 109 11.82 -8.77 13.06
C TRP A 109 12.42 -8.83 11.64
N THR A 110 13.74 -8.78 11.57
CA THR A 110 14.46 -8.85 10.29
C THR A 110 14.50 -10.27 9.71
N SER A 111 14.28 -11.31 10.51
CA SER A 111 14.24 -12.72 10.14
C SER A 111 13.73 -13.54 11.33
N PRO A 112 12.87 -14.55 11.13
CA PRO A 112 12.25 -14.98 9.87
C PRO A 112 11.19 -14.00 9.34
N ALA A 113 10.47 -14.39 8.26
CA ALA A 113 9.35 -13.61 7.74
C ALA A 113 8.23 -13.49 8.79
N ALA A 114 7.68 -12.28 8.98
CA ALA A 114 6.56 -12.04 9.89
C ALA A 114 5.27 -12.72 9.40
N ALA A 115 5.15 -13.00 8.10
CA ALA A 115 4.08 -13.81 7.52
C ALA A 115 3.95 -15.20 8.18
N ASN A 116 5.04 -15.80 8.65
CA ASN A 116 4.99 -17.07 9.39
C ASN A 116 4.26 -16.92 10.74
N ARG A 117 4.38 -15.75 11.38
CA ARG A 117 3.63 -15.48 12.62
C ARG A 117 2.15 -15.24 12.32
N VAL A 118 1.83 -14.53 11.23
CA VAL A 118 0.44 -14.39 10.77
C VAL A 118 -0.17 -15.76 10.50
N GLN A 119 0.55 -16.64 9.78
CA GLN A 119 0.12 -18.01 9.50
C GLN A 119 -0.27 -18.76 10.78
N GLU A 120 0.57 -18.71 11.81
CA GLU A 120 0.30 -19.32 13.12
C GLU A 120 -0.95 -18.71 13.79
N LEU A 121 -1.02 -17.36 13.83
CA LEU A 121 -2.10 -16.64 14.49
C LEU A 121 -3.49 -16.92 13.90
N ILE A 122 -3.57 -17.12 12.58
CA ILE A 122 -4.84 -17.42 11.89
C ILE A 122 -5.11 -18.92 11.74
N GLY A 123 -4.18 -19.78 12.16
CA GLY A 123 -4.32 -21.24 12.07
C GLY A 123 -4.16 -21.81 10.66
N ALA A 124 -3.44 -21.14 9.77
CA ALA A 124 -3.13 -21.62 8.42
C ALA A 124 -1.92 -22.56 8.41
N SER A 125 -1.74 -23.32 7.31
CA SER A 125 -0.60 -24.25 7.14
C SER A 125 0.10 -24.12 5.77
N CYS A 126 -0.34 -23.21 4.92
CA CYS A 126 0.23 -22.96 3.59
C CYS A 126 1.56 -22.20 3.67
N PRO A 127 2.38 -22.16 2.60
CA PRO A 127 3.55 -21.28 2.52
C PRO A 127 3.22 -19.81 2.83
N ALA A 128 4.15 -19.12 3.50
CA ALA A 128 3.99 -17.72 3.90
C ALA A 128 5.30 -16.95 3.71
N GLU A 129 5.24 -15.75 3.16
CA GLU A 129 6.41 -14.90 2.91
C GLU A 129 6.11 -13.41 3.06
N ASP A 130 7.18 -12.64 3.35
CA ASP A 130 7.11 -11.18 3.38
C ASP A 130 7.50 -10.57 2.02
N LYS A 131 6.86 -9.45 1.68
CA LYS A 131 7.19 -8.64 0.51
C LYS A 131 7.37 -7.17 0.92
N GLN A 132 8.52 -6.58 0.55
CA GLN A 132 8.85 -5.20 0.89
C GLN A 132 9.14 -4.36 -0.36
N VAL A 133 8.22 -3.45 -0.69
CA VAL A 133 8.33 -2.46 -1.78
C VAL A 133 7.74 -1.12 -1.29
N ALA A 134 8.08 -0.71 -0.08
CA ALA A 134 7.53 0.47 0.59
C ALA A 134 5.99 0.51 0.52
N CYS A 135 5.40 1.70 0.25
CA CYS A 135 3.94 1.84 0.15
C CYS A 135 3.33 1.06 -1.04
N ALA A 136 4.14 0.67 -2.02
CA ALA A 136 3.69 -0.12 -3.16
C ALA A 136 3.63 -1.63 -2.89
N SER A 137 4.10 -2.09 -1.73
CA SER A 137 4.25 -3.51 -1.40
C SER A 137 2.99 -4.31 -1.69
N TRP A 138 1.82 -3.79 -1.30
CA TRP A 138 0.56 -4.52 -1.46
C TRP A 138 0.16 -4.72 -2.92
N LEU A 139 0.33 -3.71 -3.80
CA LEU A 139 0.03 -3.85 -5.23
C LEU A 139 0.98 -4.86 -5.91
N PHE A 140 2.25 -4.88 -5.49
CA PHE A 140 3.21 -5.92 -5.92
C PHE A 140 2.84 -7.30 -5.37
N GLY A 141 2.26 -7.36 -4.17
CA GLY A 141 1.67 -8.58 -3.59
C GLY A 141 0.46 -9.06 -4.36
N LEU A 142 -0.44 -8.16 -4.76
CA LEU A 142 -1.63 -8.48 -5.55
C LEU A 142 -1.27 -9.09 -6.90
N ASP A 143 -0.28 -8.52 -7.63
CA ASP A 143 0.22 -9.10 -8.88
C ASP A 143 0.82 -10.49 -8.65
N HIS A 144 1.60 -10.68 -7.57
CA HIS A 144 2.17 -11.99 -7.25
C HIS A 144 1.08 -13.01 -6.94
N ALA A 145 0.10 -12.65 -6.12
CA ALA A 145 -1.04 -13.52 -5.78
C ALA A 145 -1.85 -13.91 -7.02
N ALA A 146 -2.10 -12.97 -7.93
CA ALA A 146 -2.81 -13.26 -9.17
C ALA A 146 -2.06 -14.30 -10.03
N ARG A 147 -0.72 -14.22 -10.06
CA ARG A 147 0.12 -15.23 -10.77
C ARG A 147 0.06 -16.59 -10.08
N LEU A 148 0.06 -16.64 -8.76
CA LEU A 148 -0.11 -17.87 -7.98
C LEU A 148 -1.48 -18.51 -8.27
N CYS A 149 -2.57 -17.72 -8.25
CA CYS A 149 -3.90 -18.20 -8.60
C CYS A 149 -3.96 -18.75 -10.03
N ALA A 150 -3.31 -18.08 -11.00
CA ALA A 150 -3.27 -18.54 -12.39
C ALA A 150 -2.51 -19.86 -12.56
N THR A 151 -1.60 -20.19 -11.67
CA THR A 151 -0.84 -21.47 -11.68
C THR A 151 -1.43 -22.54 -10.76
N GLY A 152 -2.60 -22.30 -10.18
CA GLY A 152 -3.34 -23.29 -9.37
C GLY A 152 -3.01 -23.25 -7.88
N THR A 153 -2.40 -22.16 -7.38
CA THR A 153 -2.22 -21.91 -5.96
C THR A 153 -3.25 -20.87 -5.53
N ASP A 154 -4.44 -21.31 -5.17
CA ASP A 154 -5.54 -20.46 -4.71
C ASP A 154 -6.39 -21.18 -3.65
N PRO A 155 -7.06 -20.45 -2.71
CA PRO A 155 -7.01 -18.98 -2.58
C PRO A 155 -5.69 -18.48 -1.96
N VAL A 156 -5.34 -17.22 -2.26
CA VAL A 156 -4.15 -16.55 -1.73
C VAL A 156 -4.57 -15.37 -0.85
N LEU A 157 -4.01 -15.27 0.35
CA LEU A 157 -4.21 -14.15 1.26
C LEU A 157 -3.12 -13.10 1.02
N VAL A 158 -3.52 -11.87 0.67
CA VAL A 158 -2.62 -10.72 0.47
C VAL A 158 -2.88 -9.67 1.52
N LEU A 159 -1.89 -9.43 2.35
CA LEU A 159 -1.94 -8.52 3.48
C LEU A 159 -1.07 -7.29 3.23
N GLY A 160 -1.54 -6.11 3.59
CA GLY A 160 -0.74 -4.92 3.78
C GLY A 160 -0.82 -4.52 5.24
N ALA A 161 0.30 -4.46 5.96
CA ALA A 161 0.28 -4.12 7.39
C ALA A 161 1.56 -3.38 7.79
N ASP A 162 1.40 -2.28 8.52
CA ASP A 162 2.54 -1.52 9.05
C ASP A 162 2.24 -0.92 10.43
N ILE A 163 3.24 -0.92 11.31
CA ILE A 163 3.30 -0.11 12.53
C ILE A 163 4.34 0.98 12.32
N LYS A 164 3.99 1.96 11.50
CA LYS A 164 4.93 3.01 11.07
C LYS A 164 5.19 4.06 12.14
N SER A 165 4.25 4.25 13.07
CA SER A 165 4.38 5.21 14.16
C SER A 165 5.65 5.04 15.00
N ARG A 166 6.18 3.81 15.10
CA ARG A 166 7.39 3.50 15.86
C ARG A 166 8.70 3.78 15.12
N PHE A 167 8.61 4.00 13.81
CA PHE A 167 9.76 4.22 12.92
C PHE A 167 9.87 5.67 12.44
N VAL A 168 9.16 6.59 13.09
CA VAL A 168 9.22 8.03 12.86
C VAL A 168 9.63 8.71 14.14
N ALA A 169 10.63 9.59 14.07
CA ALA A 169 11.12 10.33 15.22
C ALA A 169 9.97 11.18 15.83
N LEU A 170 9.93 11.26 17.16
CA LEU A 170 8.86 11.99 17.87
C LEU A 170 8.84 13.46 17.53
N ASP A 171 9.99 14.05 17.24
CA ASP A 171 10.19 15.47 16.92
C ASP A 171 10.22 15.77 15.42
N ASP A 172 9.99 14.79 14.53
CA ASP A 172 9.88 15.04 13.08
C ASP A 172 8.52 15.62 12.72
N HIS A 173 8.44 16.95 12.65
CA HIS A 173 7.23 17.70 12.33
C HIS A 173 6.67 17.47 10.92
N ARG A 174 7.46 16.86 10.02
CA ARG A 174 7.05 16.57 8.63
C ARG A 174 6.42 15.21 8.49
N LEU A 175 6.96 14.20 9.19
CA LEU A 175 6.57 12.80 9.04
C LEU A 175 5.66 12.31 10.16
N ARG A 176 5.87 12.76 11.40
CA ARG A 176 5.10 12.32 12.56
C ARG A 176 3.59 12.54 12.43
N PRO A 177 3.10 13.70 11.91
CA PRO A 177 1.68 13.93 11.71
C PRO A 177 1.06 13.10 10.60
N VAL A 178 1.88 12.52 9.70
CA VAL A 178 1.41 11.84 8.49
C VAL A 178 1.24 10.35 8.70
N PHE A 179 2.24 9.69 9.30
CA PHE A 179 2.26 8.24 9.40
C PHE A 179 1.36 7.66 10.49
N ALA A 180 0.76 6.54 10.18
CA ALA A 180 -0.19 5.80 10.98
C ALA A 180 0.10 4.30 10.96
N ASP A 181 -0.66 3.54 11.75
CA ASP A 181 -0.57 2.09 11.86
C ASP A 181 -1.90 1.48 11.41
N GLY A 182 -1.83 0.33 10.75
CA GLY A 182 -3.03 -0.37 10.28
C GLY A 182 -2.70 -1.59 9.45
N ALA A 183 -3.73 -2.37 9.15
CA ALA A 183 -3.67 -3.52 8.27
C ALA A 183 -4.89 -3.60 7.37
N GLY A 184 -4.69 -4.04 6.14
CA GLY A 184 -5.74 -4.39 5.21
C GLY A 184 -5.41 -5.70 4.49
N ALA A 185 -6.43 -6.47 4.14
CA ALA A 185 -6.29 -7.80 3.58
C ALA A 185 -7.29 -8.04 2.45
N VAL A 186 -6.88 -8.85 1.48
CA VAL A 186 -7.79 -9.48 0.52
C VAL A 186 -7.52 -10.97 0.44
N VAL A 187 -8.57 -11.75 0.28
CA VAL A 187 -8.49 -13.15 -0.18
C VAL A 187 -8.71 -13.13 -1.69
N LEU A 188 -7.71 -13.54 -2.43
CA LEU A 188 -7.72 -13.60 -3.88
C LEU A 188 -7.87 -15.05 -4.32
N GLY A 189 -8.79 -15.31 -5.25
CA GLY A 189 -9.00 -16.63 -5.84
C GLY A 189 -9.03 -16.57 -7.35
N LYS A 190 -9.01 -17.74 -7.98
CA LYS A 190 -9.19 -17.85 -9.43
C LYS A 190 -10.60 -17.42 -9.81
N GLY A 191 -10.73 -16.56 -10.82
CA GLY A 191 -11.99 -16.19 -11.43
C GLY A 191 -12.46 -17.22 -12.47
N ALA A 192 -13.74 -17.14 -12.83
CA ALA A 192 -14.32 -17.98 -13.87
C ALA A 192 -14.11 -17.40 -15.27
N ASP A 193 -14.06 -16.07 -15.37
CA ASP A 193 -14.03 -15.33 -16.63
C ASP A 193 -12.82 -14.39 -16.69
N ASP A 194 -12.23 -14.24 -17.87
CA ASP A 194 -11.04 -13.40 -18.11
C ASP A 194 -11.39 -11.89 -18.28
N ASP A 195 -12.65 -11.54 -18.40
CA ASP A 195 -13.18 -10.18 -18.55
C ASP A 195 -13.68 -9.56 -17.24
N GLN A 196 -13.62 -10.32 -16.15
CA GLN A 196 -13.95 -9.89 -14.78
C GLN A 196 -12.77 -10.15 -13.82
N GLY A 197 -12.80 -9.51 -12.66
CA GLY A 197 -11.70 -9.59 -11.71
C GLY A 197 -10.53 -8.71 -12.13
N LEU A 198 -9.31 -9.14 -11.84
CA LEU A 198 -8.07 -8.45 -12.16
C LEU A 198 -7.74 -8.62 -13.64
N LEU A 199 -7.82 -7.54 -14.42
CA LEU A 199 -7.60 -7.56 -15.87
C LEU A 199 -6.13 -7.35 -16.24
N THR A 200 -5.46 -6.43 -15.57
CA THR A 200 -4.04 -6.13 -15.82
C THR A 200 -3.44 -5.41 -14.61
N VAL A 201 -2.12 -5.55 -14.46
CA VAL A 201 -1.33 -4.81 -13.47
C VAL A 201 -0.09 -4.24 -14.16
N ARG A 202 0.19 -2.97 -13.94
CA ARG A 202 1.47 -2.34 -14.27
C ARG A 202 2.26 -2.09 -13.00
N LEU A 203 3.50 -2.56 -12.95
CA LEU A 203 4.45 -2.28 -11.88
C LEU A 203 5.66 -1.57 -12.46
N VAL A 204 6.16 -0.55 -11.75
CA VAL A 204 7.33 0.24 -12.13
C VAL A 204 8.25 0.46 -10.94
N SER A 205 9.56 0.60 -11.20
CA SER A 205 10.56 0.96 -10.19
C SER A 205 11.65 1.84 -10.80
N ASP A 206 12.07 2.87 -10.05
CA ASP A 206 13.20 3.75 -10.36
C ASP A 206 14.20 3.75 -9.20
N GLY A 207 15.20 2.89 -9.26
CA GLY A 207 16.22 2.74 -8.22
C GLY A 207 17.19 3.94 -8.13
N SER A 208 17.20 4.86 -9.10
CA SER A 208 18.09 6.05 -9.08
C SER A 208 17.76 7.00 -7.92
N ARG A 209 16.56 6.89 -7.33
CA ARG A 209 16.03 7.76 -6.28
C ARG A 209 15.76 7.02 -4.96
N ALA A 210 16.34 5.83 -4.78
CA ALA A 210 16.10 4.98 -3.60
C ALA A 210 16.40 5.70 -2.26
N MET A 211 17.37 6.64 -2.27
CA MET A 211 17.79 7.36 -1.07
C MET A 211 16.96 8.62 -0.76
N ASN A 212 15.91 8.92 -1.52
CA ASN A 212 15.06 10.09 -1.26
C ASN A 212 14.21 9.94 0.02
N LEU A 213 13.77 8.72 0.32
CA LEU A 213 13.02 8.38 1.53
C LEU A 213 13.39 6.96 1.96
N TYR A 214 14.14 6.80 3.05
CA TYR A 214 14.69 5.53 3.49
C TYR A 214 14.98 5.50 4.99
N THR A 215 15.27 4.34 5.55
CA THR A 215 15.76 4.18 6.93
C THR A 215 17.26 3.88 6.87
N PRO A 216 18.13 4.77 7.36
CA PRO A 216 19.59 4.66 7.17
C PRO A 216 20.22 3.44 7.84
N ALA A 217 19.79 3.09 9.06
CA ALA A 217 20.41 2.02 9.86
C ALA A 217 19.45 0.88 10.19
N GLY A 218 20.03 -0.26 10.55
CA GLY A 218 19.30 -1.50 10.86
C GLY A 218 19.44 -2.58 9.79
N GLY A 219 19.97 -2.20 8.59
CA GLY A 219 20.28 -3.13 7.50
C GLY A 219 21.75 -3.51 7.43
N SER A 220 22.12 -4.27 6.38
CA SER A 220 23.49 -4.78 6.18
C SER A 220 24.52 -3.69 5.89
N GLN A 221 24.11 -2.57 5.28
CA GLN A 221 25.00 -1.45 4.97
C GLN A 221 25.44 -0.71 6.23
N LEU A 222 24.51 -0.51 7.17
CA LEU A 222 24.74 0.15 8.45
C LEU A 222 23.95 -0.59 9.54
N PRO A 223 24.56 -1.61 10.18
CA PRO A 223 23.91 -2.38 11.23
C PRO A 223 23.54 -1.50 12.43
N ALA A 224 22.52 -1.95 13.19
CA ALA A 224 22.14 -1.31 14.43
C ALA A 224 23.29 -1.32 15.46
N SER A 225 23.51 -0.19 16.14
CA SER A 225 24.51 0.00 17.20
C SER A 225 24.06 1.10 18.16
N GLU A 226 24.68 1.20 19.33
CA GLU A 226 24.40 2.31 20.27
C GLU A 226 24.49 3.67 19.58
N ARG A 227 25.49 3.85 18.72
CA ARG A 227 25.70 5.09 17.96
C ARG A 227 24.56 5.35 16.98
N THR A 228 24.18 4.36 16.16
CA THR A 228 23.11 4.55 15.17
C THR A 228 21.76 4.82 15.81
N VAL A 229 21.51 4.24 16.99
CA VAL A 229 20.31 4.53 17.78
C VAL A 229 20.37 5.93 18.38
N ALA A 230 21.50 6.33 18.98
CA ALA A 230 21.69 7.66 19.54
C ALA A 230 21.56 8.77 18.47
N ASP A 231 22.05 8.51 17.24
CA ASP A 231 21.97 9.42 16.10
C ASP A 231 20.59 9.39 15.41
N GLY A 232 19.62 8.58 15.88
CA GLY A 232 18.26 8.48 15.31
C GLY A 232 18.18 7.84 13.93
N LEU A 233 19.23 7.15 13.48
CA LEU A 233 19.32 6.61 12.12
C LEU A 233 18.43 5.39 11.86
N HIS A 234 17.76 4.87 12.89
CA HIS A 234 16.75 3.82 12.79
C HIS A 234 15.36 4.38 12.43
N PHE A 235 15.18 5.68 12.40
CA PHE A 235 13.96 6.32 11.93
C PHE A 235 14.00 6.57 10.42
N VAL A 236 12.82 6.73 9.83
CA VAL A 236 12.67 7.12 8.43
C VAL A 236 13.27 8.51 8.22
N HIS A 237 14.12 8.62 7.20
CA HIS A 237 14.77 9.85 6.78
C HIS A 237 14.26 10.30 5.42
N MET A 238 13.83 11.55 5.33
CA MET A 238 13.40 12.21 4.10
C MET A 238 14.51 13.15 3.62
N ALA A 239 15.25 12.72 2.59
CA ALA A 239 16.42 13.43 2.06
C ALA A 239 16.07 14.56 1.08
N VAL A 240 14.84 14.57 0.56
CA VAL A 240 14.33 15.56 -0.41
C VAL A 240 13.10 16.29 0.13
N SER A 241 12.64 17.30 -0.58
CA SER A 241 11.44 18.05 -0.19
C SER A 241 10.17 17.23 -0.37
N GLY A 242 9.15 17.48 0.48
CA GLY A 242 7.81 16.87 0.31
C GLY A 242 7.16 17.21 -1.03
N ARG A 243 7.51 18.37 -1.64
CA ARG A 243 7.05 18.74 -2.99
C ARG A 243 7.61 17.79 -4.05
N GLU A 244 8.89 17.44 -3.94
CA GLU A 244 9.53 16.50 -4.86
C GLU A 244 8.93 15.10 -4.73
N ILE A 245 8.73 14.61 -3.50
CA ILE A 245 8.05 13.33 -3.25
C ILE A 245 6.66 13.32 -3.86
N LYS A 246 5.87 14.39 -3.65
CA LYS A 246 4.53 14.54 -4.23
C LYS A 246 4.56 14.47 -5.76
N GLN A 247 5.46 15.23 -6.38
CA GLN A 247 5.59 15.29 -7.84
C GLN A 247 5.84 13.90 -8.43
N HIS A 248 6.83 13.17 -7.89
CA HIS A 248 7.16 11.82 -8.36
C HIS A 248 6.04 10.80 -8.10
N ALA A 249 5.33 10.92 -6.99
CA ALA A 249 4.18 10.06 -6.73
C ALA A 249 3.09 10.26 -7.79
N ILE A 250 2.75 11.52 -8.12
CA ILE A 250 1.76 11.84 -9.15
C ILE A 250 2.22 11.32 -10.52
N GLU A 251 3.48 11.53 -10.91
CA GLU A 251 4.04 11.05 -12.18
C GLU A 251 3.91 9.53 -12.34
N ILE A 252 4.30 8.77 -11.30
CA ILE A 252 4.24 7.31 -11.29
C ILE A 252 2.79 6.83 -11.36
N MET A 253 1.91 7.37 -10.51
CA MET A 253 0.52 6.93 -10.42
C MET A 253 -0.26 7.29 -11.68
N ALA A 254 -0.20 8.55 -12.15
CA ALA A 254 -0.91 8.98 -13.35
C ALA A 254 -0.39 8.27 -14.61
N GLY A 255 0.93 8.14 -14.75
CA GLY A 255 1.52 7.40 -15.87
C GLY A 255 1.15 5.92 -15.88
N SER A 256 1.02 5.30 -14.69
CA SER A 256 0.59 3.90 -14.57
C SER A 256 -0.90 3.74 -14.86
N ILE A 257 -1.75 4.68 -14.42
CA ILE A 257 -3.18 4.68 -14.73
C ILE A 257 -3.40 4.77 -16.25
N ARG A 258 -2.78 5.75 -16.93
CA ARG A 258 -2.89 5.90 -18.38
C ARG A 258 -2.51 4.61 -19.11
N TRP A 259 -1.38 4.02 -18.73
CA TRP A 259 -0.94 2.76 -19.35
C TRP A 259 -1.94 1.62 -19.14
N VAL A 260 -2.50 1.48 -17.93
CA VAL A 260 -3.48 0.43 -17.61
C VAL A 260 -4.77 0.64 -18.40
N LEU A 261 -5.24 1.88 -18.51
CA LEU A 261 -6.43 2.23 -19.32
C LEU A 261 -6.23 1.87 -20.79
N ASP A 262 -5.07 2.22 -21.36
CA ASP A 262 -4.73 1.87 -22.75
C ASP A 262 -4.71 0.34 -22.95
N GLU A 263 -4.14 -0.43 -21.99
CA GLU A 263 -4.02 -1.88 -22.08
C GLU A 263 -5.37 -2.60 -22.03
N VAL A 264 -6.35 -2.06 -21.25
CA VAL A 264 -7.69 -2.64 -21.16
C VAL A 264 -8.70 -2.00 -22.13
N GLY A 265 -8.30 -0.94 -22.82
CA GLY A 265 -9.15 -0.23 -23.79
C GLY A 265 -10.28 0.58 -23.15
N TRP A 266 -10.08 1.11 -21.92
CA TRP A 266 -11.07 1.94 -21.25
C TRP A 266 -10.79 3.42 -21.43
N GLY A 267 -11.85 4.21 -21.69
CA GLY A 267 -11.83 5.65 -21.44
C GLY A 267 -11.76 5.93 -19.93
N ILE A 268 -11.13 7.02 -19.55
CA ILE A 268 -11.02 7.39 -18.14
C ILE A 268 -12.38 7.67 -17.50
N GLU A 269 -13.35 8.09 -18.30
CA GLU A 269 -14.75 8.33 -17.91
C GLU A 269 -15.50 7.03 -17.60
N GLU A 270 -15.03 5.89 -18.10
CA GLU A 270 -15.63 4.57 -17.88
C GLU A 270 -15.20 3.91 -16.58
N VAL A 271 -14.25 4.50 -15.84
CA VAL A 271 -13.81 4.02 -14.53
C VAL A 271 -14.76 4.54 -13.45
N ASP A 272 -15.36 3.68 -12.65
CA ASP A 272 -16.28 4.08 -11.58
C ASP A 272 -15.52 4.59 -10.35
N HIS A 273 -14.45 3.92 -9.95
CA HIS A 273 -13.69 4.23 -8.75
C HIS A 273 -12.17 4.19 -8.97
N PHE A 274 -11.47 5.20 -8.43
CA PHE A 274 -10.01 5.24 -8.37
C PHE A 274 -9.56 5.01 -6.92
N VAL A 275 -9.23 3.78 -6.55
CA VAL A 275 -8.72 3.41 -5.23
C VAL A 275 -7.21 3.62 -5.21
N ALA A 276 -6.76 4.69 -4.54
CA ALA A 276 -5.37 5.09 -4.53
C ALA A 276 -4.73 4.93 -3.16
N HIS A 277 -3.40 4.71 -3.15
CA HIS A 277 -2.60 4.88 -1.94
C HIS A 277 -2.75 6.31 -1.40
N GLN A 278 -3.02 6.44 -0.13
CA GLN A 278 -3.31 7.70 0.52
C GLN A 278 -2.16 8.15 1.43
N ALA A 279 -1.08 8.64 0.81
CA ALA A 279 0.05 9.19 1.55
C ALA A 279 -0.21 10.61 2.06
N ASN A 280 -0.94 11.41 1.28
CA ASN A 280 -1.29 12.81 1.56
C ASN A 280 -2.39 13.24 0.60
N LEU A 281 -3.39 13.96 1.09
CA LEU A 281 -4.51 14.45 0.27
C LEU A 281 -4.05 15.34 -0.90
N ALA A 282 -2.91 16.05 -0.75
CA ALA A 282 -2.35 16.86 -1.83
C ALA A 282 -1.88 16.03 -3.04
N ILE A 283 -1.56 14.74 -2.86
CA ILE A 283 -1.25 13.82 -3.97
C ILE A 283 -2.53 13.47 -4.71
N LEU A 284 -3.61 13.14 -4.00
CA LEU A 284 -4.91 12.83 -4.61
C LEU A 284 -5.44 14.03 -5.40
N LYS A 285 -5.39 15.24 -4.83
CA LYS A 285 -5.74 16.48 -5.54
C LYS A 285 -4.89 16.67 -6.81
N GLY A 286 -3.58 16.42 -6.73
CA GLY A 286 -2.71 16.48 -7.91
C GLY A 286 -3.06 15.45 -8.97
N LEU A 287 -3.51 14.25 -8.59
CA LEU A 287 -3.99 13.23 -9.52
C LEU A 287 -5.32 13.64 -10.18
N THR A 288 -6.26 14.24 -9.43
CA THR A 288 -7.51 14.76 -10.00
C THR A 288 -7.23 15.83 -11.06
N GLU A 289 -6.29 16.74 -10.80
CA GLU A 289 -5.87 17.79 -11.73
C GLU A 289 -5.15 17.19 -12.95
N GLU A 290 -4.19 16.29 -12.75
CA GLU A 290 -3.36 15.68 -13.80
C GLU A 290 -4.16 14.78 -14.77
N LEU A 291 -5.21 14.11 -14.26
CA LEU A 291 -6.03 13.17 -15.01
C LEU A 291 -7.37 13.77 -15.49
N GLY A 292 -7.76 14.94 -14.98
CA GLY A 292 -9.05 15.54 -15.28
C GLY A 292 -10.25 14.78 -14.70
N VAL A 293 -10.04 14.04 -13.58
CA VAL A 293 -11.06 13.20 -12.94
C VAL A 293 -11.62 13.92 -11.71
N GLY A 294 -12.95 13.94 -11.56
CA GLY A 294 -13.60 14.54 -10.41
C GLY A 294 -13.22 13.86 -9.09
N VAL A 295 -13.14 14.66 -8.02
CA VAL A 295 -12.70 14.17 -6.68
C VAL A 295 -13.67 13.13 -6.09
N GLU A 296 -14.93 13.16 -6.48
CA GLU A 296 -15.97 12.22 -6.03
C GLU A 296 -15.72 10.76 -6.45
N ARG A 297 -14.86 10.56 -7.46
CA ARG A 297 -14.45 9.22 -7.93
C ARG A 297 -13.24 8.67 -7.19
N TRP A 298 -12.66 9.44 -6.26
CA TRP A 298 -11.55 9.06 -5.41
C TRP A 298 -12.03 8.90 -3.97
N PRO A 299 -12.24 7.68 -3.48
CA PRO A 299 -12.54 7.46 -2.07
C PRO A 299 -11.45 8.08 -1.19
N ILE A 300 -11.86 8.87 -0.21
CA ILE A 300 -10.94 9.55 0.72
C ILE A 300 -11.09 8.88 2.08
N THR A 301 -10.02 8.24 2.54
CA THR A 301 -9.92 7.57 3.84
C THR A 301 -8.80 8.15 4.71
N ILE A 302 -7.86 8.88 4.11
CA ILE A 302 -6.69 9.44 4.80
C ILE A 302 -7.08 10.36 5.96
N ASP A 303 -8.23 10.99 5.90
CA ASP A 303 -8.71 11.95 6.91
C ASP A 303 -8.88 11.30 8.30
N HIS A 304 -9.20 10.01 8.36
CA HIS A 304 -9.39 9.26 9.59
C HIS A 304 -8.40 8.09 9.78
N THR A 305 -7.78 7.58 8.71
CA THR A 305 -6.81 6.48 8.81
C THR A 305 -5.37 6.97 8.94
N GLY A 306 -5.05 8.16 8.41
CA GLY A 306 -3.68 8.59 8.17
C GLY A 306 -2.99 7.73 7.10
N ASN A 307 -1.67 7.91 6.95
CA ASN A 307 -0.88 7.10 6.01
C ASN A 307 -0.41 5.81 6.70
N THR A 308 -1.11 4.71 6.47
CA THR A 308 -0.79 3.37 6.97
C THR A 308 0.15 2.59 6.04
N VAL A 309 0.92 3.26 5.18
CA VAL A 309 1.97 2.70 4.29
C VAL A 309 1.42 1.62 3.35
N ALA A 310 1.85 0.35 3.49
CA ALA A 310 1.39 -0.75 2.63
C ALA A 310 -0.09 -1.10 2.86
N ALA A 311 -0.64 -0.79 4.02
CA ALA A 311 -2.04 -1.06 4.37
C ALA A 311 -3.03 -0.06 3.76
N THR A 312 -2.59 1.13 3.32
CA THR A 312 -3.50 2.20 2.88
C THR A 312 -4.41 1.76 1.74
N LEU A 313 -3.83 1.14 0.70
CA LEU A 313 -4.58 0.73 -0.47
C LEU A 313 -5.62 -0.37 -0.15
N PRO A 314 -5.25 -1.49 0.51
CA PRO A 314 -6.24 -2.51 0.88
C PRO A 314 -7.25 -2.04 1.93
N CYS A 315 -6.91 -1.13 2.85
CA CYS A 315 -7.87 -0.52 3.78
C CYS A 315 -8.91 0.33 3.04
N THR A 316 -8.46 1.18 2.10
CA THR A 316 -9.36 2.00 1.28
C THR A 316 -10.27 1.10 0.43
N LEU A 317 -9.72 0.03 -0.14
CA LEU A 317 -10.50 -0.94 -0.91
C LEU A 317 -11.57 -1.63 -0.04
N ASP A 318 -11.19 -2.10 1.16
CA ASP A 318 -12.13 -2.74 2.10
C ASP A 318 -13.27 -1.79 2.49
N GLU A 319 -12.96 -0.51 2.74
CA GLU A 319 -13.98 0.47 3.10
C GLU A 319 -15.00 0.68 1.98
N VAL A 320 -14.55 0.89 0.74
CA VAL A 320 -15.47 1.13 -0.40
C VAL A 320 -16.27 -0.11 -0.80
N MET A 321 -15.71 -1.30 -0.60
CA MET A 321 -16.43 -2.56 -0.83
C MET A 321 -17.53 -2.78 0.21
N ARG A 322 -17.30 -2.35 1.46
CA ARG A 322 -18.27 -2.57 2.56
C ARG A 322 -19.36 -1.52 2.68
N ASP A 323 -19.08 -0.28 2.29
CA ASP A 323 -20.08 0.79 2.39
C ASP A 323 -21.09 0.81 1.23
N GLY A 324 -20.98 -0.14 0.31
CA GLY A 324 -21.91 -0.34 -0.79
C GLY A 324 -21.74 0.66 -1.95
N ARG A 325 -20.64 1.42 -1.97
CA ARG A 325 -20.30 2.28 -3.13
C ARG A 325 -19.95 1.46 -4.36
N VAL A 326 -19.39 0.27 -4.16
CA VAL A 326 -18.92 -0.62 -5.21
C VAL A 326 -19.93 -1.77 -5.41
N GLY A 327 -20.34 -1.97 -6.66
CA GLY A 327 -21.28 -3.02 -7.07
C GLY A 327 -20.78 -3.89 -8.23
N PRO A 328 -21.51 -4.98 -8.54
CA PRO A 328 -21.18 -5.84 -9.67
C PRO A 328 -21.08 -5.06 -10.98
N GLY A 329 -20.01 -5.29 -11.75
CA GLY A 329 -19.74 -4.64 -13.03
C GLY A 329 -18.94 -3.34 -12.91
N ASP A 330 -18.77 -2.76 -11.72
CA ASP A 330 -17.99 -1.54 -11.54
C ASP A 330 -16.53 -1.75 -11.94
N ARG A 331 -15.98 -0.74 -12.61
CA ARG A 331 -14.59 -0.67 -13.06
C ARG A 331 -13.76 0.11 -12.06
N ILE A 332 -12.79 -0.56 -11.45
CA ILE A 332 -11.92 0.01 -10.43
C ILE A 332 -10.49 0.11 -10.98
N ILE A 333 -9.88 1.27 -10.81
CA ILE A 333 -8.43 1.44 -10.95
C ILE A 333 -7.82 1.53 -9.55
N MET A 334 -6.95 0.59 -9.22
CA MET A 334 -6.12 0.65 -8.02
C MET A 334 -4.75 1.23 -8.36
N THR A 335 -4.20 2.16 -7.56
CA THR A 335 -2.90 2.78 -7.87
C THR A 335 -2.12 3.14 -6.62
N THR A 336 -0.79 3.09 -6.73
CA THR A 336 0.11 3.40 -5.61
C THR A 336 1.45 3.92 -6.10
N ALA A 337 2.11 4.71 -5.25
CA ALA A 337 3.53 5.03 -5.34
C ALA A 337 4.15 5.02 -3.95
N GLY A 338 5.38 4.56 -3.84
CA GLY A 338 6.16 4.46 -2.62
C GLY A 338 7.62 4.81 -2.81
N ALA A 339 8.35 4.84 -1.71
CA ALA A 339 9.79 5.02 -1.74
C ALA A 339 10.48 3.97 -2.62
N GLY A 340 11.59 4.36 -3.21
CA GLY A 340 12.34 3.47 -4.08
C GLY A 340 12.82 4.11 -5.39
N TYR A 341 12.09 4.85 -6.25
CA TYR A 341 10.61 4.84 -6.17
C TYR A 341 10.05 3.59 -6.82
N SER A 342 8.98 3.08 -6.25
CA SER A 342 8.24 1.97 -6.84
C SER A 342 6.74 2.27 -6.80
N GLY A 343 6.00 1.80 -7.78
CA GLY A 343 4.57 2.03 -7.85
C GLY A 343 3.92 1.27 -8.99
N GLY A 344 2.69 1.67 -9.31
CA GLY A 344 1.93 1.03 -10.38
C GLY A 344 0.45 1.31 -10.31
N ALA A 345 -0.26 0.62 -11.20
CA ALA A 345 -1.72 0.58 -11.22
C ALA A 345 -2.24 -0.79 -11.65
N ALA A 346 -3.49 -1.08 -11.30
CA ALA A 346 -4.21 -2.27 -11.71
C ALA A 346 -5.63 -1.91 -12.15
N ALA A 347 -6.15 -2.61 -13.15
CA ALA A 347 -7.56 -2.54 -13.55
C ALA A 347 -8.30 -3.78 -13.03
N TYR A 348 -9.45 -3.54 -12.43
CA TYR A 348 -10.30 -4.56 -11.85
C TYR A 348 -11.76 -4.31 -12.22
N VAL A 349 -12.47 -5.37 -12.61
CA VAL A 349 -13.94 -5.36 -12.79
C VAL A 349 -14.54 -6.19 -11.67
N VAL A 350 -15.48 -5.60 -10.94
CA VAL A 350 -16.18 -6.30 -9.85
C VAL A 350 -17.01 -7.44 -10.44
N PRO A 351 -16.79 -8.70 -10.04
CA PRO A 351 -17.55 -9.82 -10.55
C PRO A 351 -19.05 -9.72 -10.23
N SER A 352 -19.87 -10.30 -11.13
CA SER A 352 -21.34 -10.37 -11.00
C SER A 352 -21.79 -11.30 -9.90
#